data_f8e4b0252593f6f3ff312d1bb428c438
#
_entry.id   f8e4b0252593f6f3ff312d1bb428c438
#
_cell.length_a   1.000
_cell.length_b   1.000
_cell.length_c   1.000
_cell.angle_alpha   90.00
_cell.angle_beta   90.00
_cell.angle_gamma   90.00
#
_symmetry.space_group_name_H-M   'P 1'
#
loop_
_entity.id
_entity.type
_entity.pdbx_description
1 polymer ?
#
loop_
_entity_poly.entity_id
_entity_poly.type
_entity_poly.pdbx_seq_one_letter_code
_entity_poly.pdbx_strand_id
1 'polypeptide(L)'
;NFLPADTRYAVQGKRGDYVLYYGRLSAEKGILTLVRAMEKLENVPLIIVGTGPEEDAIRAEIEAHHLNQRVTMVGFQSGENLWQYVRNCACVVVPSEWYEASGYTACEAQAMGKPVVATNAGGLPENIVDGETGFVSPMKDEAALADAIGRVMRLSDEEYQRMSEKAVANAKKLFDASGYVAKLLVLYANLKRRGN
;
A
#
# COMPACT_ATOMS: atom_id res chain seq x y z
N ASN A 1 4.37 4.60 15.51
CA ASN A 1 3.57 3.51 14.93
C ASN A 1 4.43 2.26 14.87
N PHE A 2 3.85 1.09 14.99
CA PHE A 2 4.51 -0.20 14.92
C PHE A 2 3.53 -1.26 14.41
N LEU A 3 4.04 -2.28 13.76
CA LEU A 3 3.26 -3.46 13.40
C LEU A 3 3.14 -4.40 14.61
N PRO A 4 2.09 -5.23 14.69
CA PRO A 4 1.96 -6.23 15.74
C PRO A 4 3.20 -7.13 15.88
N ALA A 5 3.50 -7.59 17.09
CA ALA A 5 4.68 -8.42 17.37
C ALA A 5 4.67 -9.76 16.63
N ASP A 6 3.50 -10.25 16.24
CA ASP A 6 3.28 -11.48 15.46
C ASP A 6 3.26 -11.24 13.95
N THR A 7 3.61 -10.04 13.49
CA THR A 7 3.67 -9.71 12.06
C THR A 7 4.60 -10.68 11.33
N ARG A 8 4.06 -11.33 10.31
CA ARG A 8 4.81 -12.26 9.46
C ARG A 8 5.51 -11.49 8.34
N TYR A 9 6.82 -11.37 8.44
CA TYR A 9 7.65 -10.81 7.38
C TYR A 9 7.94 -11.87 6.32
N ALA A 10 7.66 -11.56 5.06
CA ALA A 10 7.84 -12.52 3.97
C ALA A 10 8.36 -11.83 2.71
N VAL A 11 9.51 -12.26 2.21
CA VAL A 11 10.03 -11.85 0.89
C VAL A 11 9.30 -12.61 -0.20
N GLN A 12 8.97 -11.93 -1.29
CA GLN A 12 8.31 -12.51 -2.46
C GLN A 12 9.32 -12.68 -3.60
N GLY A 13 9.48 -13.91 -4.08
CA GLY A 13 10.38 -14.21 -5.20
C GLY A 13 9.79 -13.88 -6.56
N LYS A 14 8.46 -13.79 -6.66
CA LYS A 14 7.76 -13.51 -7.91
C LYS A 14 6.70 -12.44 -7.73
N ARG A 15 6.51 -11.67 -8.79
CA ARG A 15 5.44 -10.71 -8.90
C ARG A 15 4.10 -11.46 -9.06
N GLY A 16 3.06 -10.98 -8.37
CA GLY A 16 1.69 -11.43 -8.60
C GLY A 16 1.09 -10.84 -9.89
N ASP A 17 -0.14 -11.21 -10.17
CA ASP A 17 -0.78 -10.92 -11.47
C ASP A 17 -1.68 -9.68 -11.44
N TYR A 18 -1.96 -9.10 -10.26
CA TYR A 18 -2.90 -8.00 -10.11
C TYR A 18 -2.40 -6.94 -9.12
N VAL A 19 -2.95 -5.75 -9.27
CA VAL A 19 -2.81 -4.62 -8.34
C VAL A 19 -3.87 -4.75 -7.25
N LEU A 20 -3.53 -4.44 -6.00
CA LEU A 20 -4.45 -4.53 -4.88
C LEU A 20 -4.65 -3.16 -4.22
N TYR A 21 -5.91 -2.79 -4.01
CA TYR A 21 -6.32 -1.81 -3.02
C TYR A 21 -7.06 -2.53 -1.89
N TYR A 22 -6.77 -2.19 -0.63
CA TYR A 22 -7.60 -2.59 0.50
C TYR A 22 -7.73 -1.48 1.53
N GLY A 23 -8.95 -1.26 1.98
CA GLY A 23 -9.30 -0.20 2.93
C GLY A 23 -10.74 0.25 2.82
N ARG A 24 -11.08 1.31 3.55
CA ARG A 24 -12.40 1.94 3.49
C ARG A 24 -12.60 2.59 2.12
N LEU A 25 -13.78 2.41 1.53
CA LEU A 25 -14.15 3.04 0.26
C LEU A 25 -14.78 4.42 0.52
N SER A 26 -13.93 5.43 0.71
CA SER A 26 -14.33 6.81 1.00
C SER A 26 -13.50 7.80 0.17
N ALA A 27 -14.03 8.99 -0.07
CA ALA A 27 -13.49 9.97 -1.02
C ALA A 27 -12.01 10.30 -0.76
N GLU A 28 -11.63 10.45 0.52
CA GLU A 28 -10.25 10.74 0.92
C GLU A 28 -9.24 9.64 0.58
N LYS A 29 -9.71 8.42 0.27
CA LYS A 29 -8.86 7.29 -0.10
C LYS A 29 -8.50 7.26 -1.60
N GLY A 30 -9.08 8.13 -2.41
CA GLY A 30 -8.68 8.35 -3.80
C GLY A 30 -8.92 7.16 -4.74
N ILE A 31 -9.92 6.31 -4.46
CA ILE A 31 -10.17 5.10 -5.26
C ILE A 31 -10.64 5.45 -6.67
N LEU A 32 -11.39 6.55 -6.84
CA LEU A 32 -11.81 7.01 -8.15
C LEU A 32 -10.60 7.37 -9.03
N THR A 33 -9.61 8.08 -8.47
CA THR A 33 -8.34 8.36 -9.15
C THR A 33 -7.60 7.08 -9.53
N LEU A 34 -7.61 6.06 -8.65
CA LEU A 34 -7.03 4.75 -8.96
C LEU A 34 -7.77 4.07 -10.12
N VAL A 35 -9.11 4.05 -10.12
CA VAL A 35 -9.90 3.46 -11.22
C VAL A 35 -9.58 4.13 -12.55
N ARG A 36 -9.52 5.46 -12.60
CA ARG A 36 -9.14 6.22 -13.80
C ARG A 36 -7.70 5.96 -14.24
N ALA A 37 -6.78 5.79 -13.29
CA ALA A 37 -5.41 5.40 -13.60
C ALA A 37 -5.34 4.02 -14.29
N MET A 38 -6.22 3.08 -13.90
CA MET A 38 -6.27 1.75 -14.53
C MET A 38 -6.68 1.78 -16.01
N GLU A 39 -7.40 2.81 -16.47
CA GLU A 39 -7.70 2.99 -17.90
C GLU A 39 -6.43 3.09 -18.75
N LYS A 40 -5.39 3.73 -18.21
CA LYS A 40 -4.09 3.96 -18.85
C LYS A 40 -3.16 2.73 -18.86
N LEU A 41 -3.58 1.65 -18.19
CA LEU A 41 -2.81 0.41 -18.06
C LEU A 41 -3.47 -0.72 -18.81
N GLU A 42 -2.84 -1.20 -19.87
CA GLU A 42 -3.34 -2.33 -20.62
C GLU A 42 -3.15 -3.65 -19.85
N ASN A 43 -4.19 -4.49 -19.81
CA ASN A 43 -4.14 -5.85 -19.27
C ASN A 43 -3.65 -5.99 -17.80
N VAL A 44 -3.78 -4.94 -17.00
CA VAL A 44 -3.46 -4.99 -15.57
C VAL A 44 -4.75 -5.12 -14.77
N PRO A 45 -4.99 -6.23 -14.05
CA PRO A 45 -6.15 -6.37 -13.19
C PRO A 45 -5.98 -5.56 -11.90
N LEU A 46 -7.11 -5.06 -11.37
CA LEU A 46 -7.21 -4.43 -10.06
C LEU A 46 -8.23 -5.18 -9.20
N ILE A 47 -7.85 -5.53 -7.98
CA ILE A 47 -8.78 -6.00 -6.96
C ILE A 47 -8.95 -4.91 -5.90
N ILE A 48 -10.20 -4.57 -5.62
CA ILE A 48 -10.57 -3.60 -4.58
C ILE A 48 -11.24 -4.37 -3.44
N VAL A 49 -10.60 -4.31 -2.27
CA VAL A 49 -11.09 -4.94 -1.02
C VAL A 49 -11.55 -3.85 -0.06
N GLY A 50 -12.79 -3.95 0.39
CA GLY A 50 -13.36 -3.00 1.35
C GLY A 50 -14.80 -2.66 1.06
N THR A 51 -15.37 -1.83 1.92
CA THR A 51 -16.70 -1.23 1.80
C THR A 51 -16.66 0.23 2.23
N GLY A 52 -17.63 1.02 1.83
CA GLY A 52 -17.71 2.42 2.22
C GLY A 52 -18.71 3.23 1.40
N PRO A 53 -18.83 4.54 1.73
CA PRO A 53 -19.84 5.41 1.10
C PRO A 53 -19.61 5.63 -0.40
N GLU A 54 -18.39 5.43 -0.93
CA GLU A 54 -18.07 5.63 -2.35
C GLU A 54 -18.32 4.37 -3.22
N GLU A 55 -18.87 3.30 -2.66
CA GLU A 55 -19.01 2.01 -3.38
C GLU A 55 -19.77 2.15 -4.69
N ASP A 56 -20.92 2.85 -4.69
CA ASP A 56 -21.72 3.06 -5.90
C ASP A 56 -21.02 3.96 -6.91
N ALA A 57 -20.34 5.01 -6.44
CA ALA A 57 -19.56 5.89 -7.32
C ALA A 57 -18.40 5.15 -7.99
N ILE A 58 -17.72 4.27 -7.25
CA ILE A 58 -16.63 3.44 -7.79
C ILE A 58 -17.18 2.47 -8.85
N ARG A 59 -18.33 1.83 -8.61
CA ARG A 59 -18.98 0.95 -9.61
C ARG A 59 -19.34 1.72 -10.88
N ALA A 60 -19.93 2.90 -10.73
CA ALA A 60 -20.27 3.76 -11.87
C ALA A 60 -19.01 4.16 -12.68
N GLU A 61 -17.92 4.47 -12.01
CA GLU A 61 -16.65 4.83 -12.65
C GLU A 61 -16.04 3.64 -13.42
N ILE A 62 -16.08 2.43 -12.82
CA ILE A 62 -15.62 1.19 -13.47
C ILE A 62 -16.43 0.94 -14.77
N GLU A 63 -17.74 1.16 -14.75
CA GLU A 63 -18.61 0.99 -15.91
C GLU A 63 -18.36 2.05 -16.98
N ALA A 64 -18.24 3.32 -16.56
CA ALA A 64 -18.02 4.46 -17.47
C ALA A 64 -16.71 4.32 -18.27
N HIS A 65 -15.67 3.74 -17.66
CA HIS A 65 -14.38 3.47 -18.29
C HIS A 65 -14.25 2.06 -18.88
N HIS A 66 -15.33 1.28 -18.96
CA HIS A 66 -15.35 -0.09 -19.51
C HIS A 66 -14.34 -1.05 -18.84
N LEU A 67 -14.12 -0.90 -17.52
CA LEU A 67 -13.14 -1.65 -16.76
C LEU A 67 -13.69 -2.92 -16.07
N ASN A 68 -14.96 -3.27 -16.30
CA ASN A 68 -15.66 -4.37 -15.63
C ASN A 68 -14.93 -5.74 -15.73
N GLN A 69 -14.14 -5.97 -16.78
CA GLN A 69 -13.38 -7.21 -16.94
C GLN A 69 -12.02 -7.19 -16.22
N ARG A 70 -11.55 -6.02 -15.77
CA ARG A 70 -10.22 -5.85 -15.17
C ARG A 70 -10.25 -5.34 -13.74
N VAL A 71 -11.35 -4.73 -13.30
CA VAL A 71 -11.50 -4.22 -11.95
C VAL A 71 -12.58 -5.01 -11.22
N THR A 72 -12.20 -5.64 -10.12
CA THR A 72 -13.10 -6.47 -9.31
C THR A 72 -13.21 -5.93 -7.89
N MET A 73 -14.43 -5.64 -7.44
CA MET A 73 -14.73 -5.29 -6.05
C MET A 73 -15.21 -6.55 -5.31
N VAL A 74 -14.47 -6.95 -4.27
CA VAL A 74 -14.73 -8.21 -3.53
C VAL A 74 -15.38 -7.97 -2.16
N GLY A 75 -15.75 -6.71 -1.85
CA GLY A 75 -16.32 -6.35 -0.57
C GLY A 75 -15.30 -6.40 0.59
N PHE A 76 -15.80 -6.35 1.82
CA PHE A 76 -14.95 -6.41 3.01
C PHE A 76 -14.33 -7.80 3.19
N GLN A 77 -13.02 -7.81 3.43
CA GLN A 77 -12.26 -9.02 3.79
C GLN A 77 -11.42 -8.74 5.02
N SER A 78 -11.17 -9.77 5.83
CA SER A 78 -10.32 -9.66 7.02
C SER A 78 -9.55 -10.95 7.28
N GLY A 79 -8.60 -10.89 8.21
CA GLY A 79 -7.82 -12.06 8.62
C GLY A 79 -7.11 -12.73 7.45
N GLU A 80 -7.10 -14.06 7.43
CA GLU A 80 -6.39 -14.84 6.42
C GLU A 80 -6.91 -14.60 4.99
N ASN A 81 -8.21 -14.34 4.81
CA ASN A 81 -8.78 -14.03 3.50
C ASN A 81 -8.16 -12.76 2.91
N LEU A 82 -8.04 -11.68 3.69
CA LEU A 82 -7.36 -10.46 3.25
C LEU A 82 -5.90 -10.73 2.92
N TRP A 83 -5.21 -11.47 3.78
CA TRP A 83 -3.79 -11.74 3.58
C TRP A 83 -3.50 -12.60 2.36
N GLN A 84 -4.44 -13.44 1.92
CA GLN A 84 -4.32 -14.15 0.63
C GLN A 84 -4.31 -13.16 -0.54
N TYR A 85 -5.18 -12.14 -0.55
CA TYR A 85 -5.13 -11.09 -1.57
C TYR A 85 -3.80 -10.33 -1.53
N VAL A 86 -3.31 -10.00 -0.35
CA VAL A 86 -2.02 -9.30 -0.24
C VAL A 86 -0.86 -10.17 -0.74
N ARG A 87 -0.81 -11.45 -0.36
CA ARG A 87 0.27 -12.36 -0.79
C ARG A 87 0.34 -12.56 -2.31
N ASN A 88 -0.79 -12.52 -2.98
CA ASN A 88 -0.88 -12.85 -4.39
C ASN A 88 -0.87 -11.62 -5.32
N CYS A 89 -0.92 -10.39 -4.79
CA CYS A 89 -0.85 -9.20 -5.62
C CYS A 89 0.57 -8.89 -6.12
N ALA A 90 0.66 -8.08 -7.16
CA ALA A 90 1.92 -7.51 -7.63
C ALA A 90 2.38 -6.37 -6.71
N CYS A 91 1.47 -5.48 -6.37
CA CYS A 91 1.72 -4.38 -5.45
C CYS A 91 0.42 -3.97 -4.75
N VAL A 92 0.57 -3.26 -3.64
CA VAL A 92 -0.53 -2.60 -2.96
C VAL A 92 -0.49 -1.12 -3.31
N VAL A 93 -1.67 -0.57 -3.67
CA VAL A 93 -1.81 0.86 -3.98
C VAL A 93 -2.50 1.58 -2.84
N VAL A 94 -1.94 2.71 -2.41
CA VAL A 94 -2.49 3.61 -1.39
C VAL A 94 -2.67 5.00 -2.00
N PRO A 95 -3.75 5.22 -2.78
CA PRO A 95 -3.92 6.41 -3.61
C PRO A 95 -4.55 7.58 -2.84
N SER A 96 -4.30 7.68 -1.53
CA SER A 96 -4.94 8.66 -0.64
C SER A 96 -4.81 10.09 -1.16
N GLU A 97 -5.90 10.83 -1.08
CA GLU A 97 -6.00 12.25 -1.46
C GLU A 97 -6.10 13.18 -0.25
N TRP A 98 -5.89 12.65 0.93
CA TRP A 98 -5.87 13.34 2.20
C TRP A 98 -4.63 12.96 3.01
N TYR A 99 -4.20 13.84 3.89
CA TYR A 99 -3.02 13.62 4.73
C TYR A 99 -3.17 12.37 5.61
N GLU A 100 -2.43 11.32 5.26
CA GLU A 100 -2.32 10.11 6.06
C GLU A 100 -1.31 10.33 7.20
N ALA A 101 -1.70 9.93 8.42
CA ALA A 101 -0.78 10.04 9.56
C ALA A 101 0.39 9.05 9.47
N SER A 102 0.12 7.83 8.98
CA SER A 102 1.14 6.77 8.92
C SER A 102 0.91 5.68 7.87
N GLY A 103 -0.28 5.57 7.29
CA GLY A 103 -0.56 4.60 6.22
C GLY A 103 -0.27 3.14 6.61
N TYR A 104 -0.98 2.59 7.60
CA TYR A 104 -0.78 1.19 8.05
C TYR A 104 -0.80 0.18 6.91
N THR A 105 -1.69 0.37 5.93
CA THR A 105 -1.76 -0.45 4.72
C THR A 105 -0.40 -0.57 4.02
N ALA A 106 0.33 0.54 3.90
CA ALA A 106 1.67 0.53 3.30
C ALA A 106 2.68 -0.25 4.16
N CYS A 107 2.58 -0.14 5.48
CA CYS A 107 3.47 -0.85 6.42
C CYS A 107 3.23 -2.36 6.36
N GLU A 108 1.97 -2.78 6.40
CA GLU A 108 1.55 -4.19 6.32
C GLU A 108 1.96 -4.83 4.99
N ALA A 109 1.74 -4.12 3.88
CA ALA A 109 2.13 -4.58 2.56
C ALA A 109 3.64 -4.82 2.47
N GLN A 110 4.45 -3.85 2.91
CA GLN A 110 5.90 -3.99 2.91
C GLN A 110 6.40 -5.12 3.81
N ALA A 111 5.78 -5.34 4.98
CA ALA A 111 6.12 -6.47 5.85
C ALA A 111 5.91 -7.82 5.15
N MET A 112 4.92 -7.89 4.26
CA MET A 112 4.65 -9.08 3.43
C MET A 112 5.46 -9.09 2.12
N GLY A 113 6.46 -8.22 1.99
CA GLY A 113 7.32 -8.13 0.82
C GLY A 113 6.64 -7.58 -0.43
N LYS A 114 5.54 -6.84 -0.27
CA LYS A 114 4.87 -6.23 -1.41
C LYS A 114 5.36 -4.80 -1.64
N PRO A 115 5.80 -4.48 -2.86
CA PRO A 115 6.00 -3.09 -3.26
C PRO A 115 4.73 -2.27 -3.03
N VAL A 116 4.90 -1.02 -2.62
CA VAL A 116 3.79 -0.11 -2.39
C VAL A 116 3.85 1.02 -3.40
N VAL A 117 2.74 1.25 -4.10
CA VAL A 117 2.55 2.46 -4.89
C VAL A 117 1.63 3.39 -4.09
N ALA A 118 2.12 4.56 -3.71
CA ALA A 118 1.35 5.49 -2.90
C ALA A 118 1.44 6.91 -3.44
N THR A 119 0.45 7.72 -3.05
CA THR A 119 0.52 9.16 -3.28
C THR A 119 1.41 9.84 -2.23
N ASN A 120 1.85 11.07 -2.51
CA ASN A 120 2.63 11.90 -1.60
C ASN A 120 1.75 12.53 -0.49
N ALA A 121 0.78 11.80 0.03
CA ALA A 121 -0.21 12.25 1.01
C ALA A 121 0.32 12.11 2.44
N GLY A 122 0.60 13.22 3.10
CA GLY A 122 1.01 13.27 4.51
C GLY A 122 2.25 12.43 4.82
N GLY A 123 2.16 11.49 5.73
CA GLY A 123 3.26 10.60 6.15
C GLY A 123 3.52 9.39 5.26
N LEU A 124 2.76 9.19 4.17
CA LEU A 124 2.98 8.05 3.27
C LEU A 124 4.39 8.02 2.65
N PRO A 125 4.94 9.13 2.15
CA PRO A 125 6.29 9.15 1.58
C PRO A 125 7.39 8.78 2.59
N GLU A 126 7.17 8.99 3.88
CA GLU A 126 8.14 8.63 4.92
C GLU A 126 8.28 7.11 5.09
N ASN A 127 7.27 6.36 4.66
CA ASN A 127 7.22 4.90 4.75
C ASN A 127 7.75 4.19 3.50
N ILE A 128 7.99 4.93 2.41
CA ILE A 128 8.34 4.36 1.11
C ILE A 128 9.67 4.96 0.65
N VAL A 129 10.63 4.12 0.34
CA VAL A 129 11.84 4.54 -0.35
C VAL A 129 11.58 4.44 -1.85
N ASP A 130 11.36 5.60 -2.49
CA ASP A 130 10.98 5.67 -3.91
C ASP A 130 12.00 4.98 -4.81
N GLY A 131 11.50 4.10 -5.71
CA GLY A 131 12.31 3.25 -6.57
C GLY A 131 12.96 2.04 -5.88
N GLU A 132 12.86 1.92 -4.53
CA GLU A 132 13.48 0.82 -3.79
C GLU A 132 12.49 -0.11 -3.10
N THR A 133 11.45 0.45 -2.45
CA THR A 133 10.41 -0.34 -1.77
C THR A 133 9.04 -0.18 -2.40
N GLY A 134 8.97 0.61 -3.46
CA GLY A 134 7.77 0.96 -4.20
C GLY A 134 7.96 2.29 -4.92
N PHE A 135 6.86 2.98 -5.24
CA PHE A 135 6.88 4.25 -5.95
C PHE A 135 5.92 5.25 -5.33
N VAL A 136 6.29 6.54 -5.40
CA VAL A 136 5.47 7.65 -4.91
C VAL A 136 5.01 8.50 -6.08
N SER A 137 3.72 8.82 -6.15
CA SER A 137 3.11 9.69 -7.15
C SER A 137 2.49 10.94 -6.50
N PRO A 138 2.28 12.02 -7.24
CA PRO A 138 1.45 13.13 -6.76
C PRO A 138 0.02 12.67 -6.46
N MET A 139 -0.63 13.34 -5.49
CA MET A 139 -2.07 13.17 -5.25
C MET A 139 -2.86 13.64 -6.47
N LYS A 140 -3.99 12.96 -6.77
CA LYS A 140 -4.93 13.34 -7.84
C LYS A 140 -4.31 13.38 -9.24
N ASP A 141 -3.21 12.68 -9.44
CA ASP A 141 -2.54 12.54 -10.74
C ASP A 141 -2.67 11.09 -11.24
N GLU A 142 -3.68 10.86 -12.05
CA GLU A 142 -3.99 9.54 -12.61
C GLU A 142 -2.87 9.02 -13.51
N ALA A 143 -2.20 9.91 -14.25
CA ALA A 143 -1.14 9.53 -15.17
C ALA A 143 0.13 9.11 -14.41
N ALA A 144 0.52 9.89 -13.40
CA ALA A 144 1.66 9.55 -12.55
C ALA A 144 1.39 8.27 -11.73
N LEU A 145 0.16 8.08 -11.24
CA LEU A 145 -0.23 6.88 -10.53
C LEU A 145 -0.18 5.65 -11.44
N ALA A 146 -0.68 5.77 -12.67
CA ALA A 146 -0.60 4.70 -13.68
C ALA A 146 0.85 4.36 -14.03
N ASP A 147 1.72 5.38 -14.24
CA ASP A 147 3.14 5.11 -14.50
C ASP A 147 3.80 4.37 -13.34
N ALA A 148 3.57 4.81 -12.10
CA ALA A 148 4.11 4.16 -10.91
C ALA A 148 3.68 2.68 -10.79
N ILE A 149 2.39 2.38 -11.03
CA ILE A 149 1.88 1.01 -11.10
C ILE A 149 2.56 0.25 -12.24
N GLY A 150 2.61 0.84 -13.44
CA GLY A 150 3.23 0.24 -14.61
C GLY A 150 4.70 -0.11 -14.42
N ARG A 151 5.44 0.70 -13.66
CA ARG A 151 6.84 0.41 -13.30
C ARG A 151 6.95 -0.88 -12.49
N VAL A 152 6.08 -1.10 -11.49
CA VAL A 152 6.07 -2.38 -10.76
C VAL A 152 5.71 -3.54 -11.68
N MET A 153 4.71 -3.35 -12.54
CA MET A 153 4.22 -4.41 -13.44
C MET A 153 5.24 -4.83 -14.50
N ARG A 154 6.23 -3.99 -14.81
CA ARG A 154 7.29 -4.26 -15.78
C ARG A 154 8.60 -4.81 -15.16
N LEU A 155 8.72 -4.90 -13.83
CA LEU A 155 9.91 -5.46 -13.18
C LEU A 155 10.15 -6.92 -13.59
N SER A 156 11.39 -7.30 -13.81
CA SER A 156 11.77 -8.71 -13.89
C SER A 156 11.61 -9.41 -12.53
N ASP A 157 11.61 -10.73 -12.50
CA ASP A 157 11.49 -11.47 -11.24
C ASP A 157 12.65 -11.12 -10.28
N GLU A 158 13.86 -10.91 -10.78
CA GLU A 158 15.01 -10.53 -9.96
C GLU A 158 14.91 -9.09 -9.42
N GLU A 159 14.41 -8.16 -10.22
CA GLU A 159 14.16 -6.77 -9.77
C GLU A 159 13.04 -6.74 -8.74
N TYR A 160 11.97 -7.50 -8.98
CA TYR A 160 10.85 -7.61 -8.05
C TYR A 160 11.30 -8.21 -6.71
N GLN A 161 12.07 -9.29 -6.74
CA GLN A 161 12.61 -9.90 -5.53
C GLN A 161 13.48 -8.92 -4.74
N ARG A 162 14.37 -8.18 -5.39
CA ARG A 162 15.18 -7.15 -4.73
C ARG A 162 14.33 -6.05 -4.09
N MET A 163 13.27 -5.60 -4.78
CA MET A 163 12.33 -4.61 -4.22
C MET A 163 11.57 -5.18 -3.04
N SER A 164 11.14 -6.45 -3.10
CA SER A 164 10.50 -7.17 -2.01
C SER A 164 11.39 -7.29 -0.77
N GLU A 165 12.67 -7.65 -0.96
CA GLU A 165 13.67 -7.74 0.12
C GLU A 165 13.85 -6.38 0.82
N LYS A 166 13.97 -5.30 0.03
CA LYS A 166 14.07 -3.93 0.53
C LYS A 166 12.81 -3.49 1.27
N ALA A 167 11.62 -3.84 0.77
CA ALA A 167 10.35 -3.54 1.42
C ALA A 167 10.27 -4.20 2.81
N VAL A 168 10.62 -5.49 2.92
CA VAL A 168 10.67 -6.20 4.21
C VAL A 168 11.70 -5.57 5.16
N ALA A 169 12.89 -5.24 4.67
CA ALA A 169 13.93 -4.60 5.48
C ALA A 169 13.48 -3.23 5.99
N ASN A 170 12.82 -2.43 5.13
CA ASN A 170 12.28 -1.13 5.49
C ASN A 170 11.17 -1.25 6.54
N ALA A 171 10.23 -2.18 6.37
CA ALA A 171 9.17 -2.44 7.34
C ALA A 171 9.75 -2.83 8.71
N LYS A 172 10.72 -3.72 8.75
CA LYS A 172 11.42 -4.09 10.00
C LYS A 172 12.10 -2.90 10.67
N LYS A 173 12.75 -2.04 9.87
CA LYS A 173 13.46 -0.86 10.40
C LYS A 173 12.51 0.19 10.99
N LEU A 174 11.38 0.45 10.31
CA LEU A 174 10.48 1.55 10.66
C LEU A 174 9.41 1.16 11.68
N PHE A 175 8.95 -0.10 11.64
CA PHE A 175 7.74 -0.52 12.35
C PHE A 175 7.97 -1.63 13.37
N ASP A 176 9.23 -1.93 13.72
CA ASP A 176 9.55 -2.88 14.80
C ASP A 176 9.03 -2.38 16.14
N ALA A 177 8.13 -3.17 16.75
CA ALA A 177 7.52 -2.85 18.04
C ALA A 177 8.54 -2.75 19.18
N SER A 178 9.53 -3.63 19.19
CA SER A 178 10.57 -3.68 20.25
C SER A 178 11.46 -2.45 20.22
N GLY A 179 11.88 -2.02 19.03
CA GLY A 179 12.64 -0.79 18.84
C GLY A 179 11.85 0.46 19.21
N TYR A 180 10.55 0.49 18.93
CA TYR A 180 9.66 1.59 19.32
C TYR A 180 9.53 1.68 20.84
N VAL A 181 9.26 0.56 21.52
CA VAL A 181 9.15 0.51 23.00
C VAL A 181 10.46 0.93 23.66
N ALA A 182 11.61 0.45 23.17
CA ALA A 182 12.91 0.84 23.71
C ALA A 182 13.15 2.37 23.63
N LYS A 183 12.80 3.00 22.50
CA LYS A 183 12.89 4.46 22.33
C LYS A 183 11.97 5.22 23.30
N LEU A 184 10.75 4.74 23.52
CA LEU A 184 9.83 5.33 24.50
C LEU A 184 10.36 5.24 25.92
N LEU A 185 10.90 4.09 26.33
CA LEU A 185 11.47 3.89 27.66
C LEU A 185 12.65 4.84 27.91
N VAL A 186 13.52 5.04 26.91
CA VAL A 186 14.62 6.02 27.00
C VAL A 186 14.07 7.44 27.16
N LEU A 187 13.04 7.81 26.39
CA LEU A 187 12.42 9.13 26.48
C LEU A 187 11.84 9.38 27.89
N TYR A 188 11.07 8.43 28.42
CA TYR A 188 10.51 8.54 29.76
C TYR A 188 11.58 8.61 30.86
N ALA A 189 12.65 7.82 30.75
CA ALA A 189 13.79 7.88 31.69
C ALA A 189 14.45 9.27 31.69
N ASN A 190 14.61 9.88 30.50
CA ASN A 190 15.20 11.21 30.37
C ASN A 190 14.27 12.33 30.93
N LEU A 191 12.96 12.21 30.73
CA LEU A 191 11.98 13.15 31.30
C LEU A 191 11.97 13.09 32.84
N LYS A 192 12.02 11.88 33.40
CA LYS A 192 12.10 11.69 34.87
C LYS A 192 13.34 12.31 35.49
N ARG A 193 14.50 12.28 34.78
CA ARG A 193 15.76 12.91 35.24
C ARG A 193 15.77 14.43 35.17
N ARG A 194 14.90 15.04 34.32
CA ARG A 194 14.79 16.51 34.17
C ARG A 194 13.77 17.13 35.14
N GLY A 195 12.94 16.32 35.77
CA GLY A 195 11.90 16.77 36.72
C GLY A 195 12.30 16.70 38.19
N ASN A 196 13.54 16.29 38.46
CA ASN A 196 14.21 16.38 39.77
C ASN A 196 15.35 17.41 39.67
#